data_2219ce16ef59fbb2f5d633d84b1d3af5
#
_entry.id   2219ce16ef59fbb2f5d633d84b1d3af5
#
_cell.length_a   1.000
_cell.length_b   1.000
_cell.length_c   1.000
_cell.angle_alpha   90.00
_cell.angle_beta   90.00
_cell.angle_gamma   90.00
#
_symmetry.space_group_name_H-M   'P 1'
#
loop_
_entity.id
_entity.type
_entity.pdbx_description
1 polymer ?
#
loop_
_entity_poly.entity_id
_entity_poly.type
_entity_poly.pdbx_seq_one_letter_code
_entity_poly.pdbx_strand_id
1 'polypeptide(L)'
;VNASTYYPIALNLHERRCVVLGDTALADEKAAGLRAGGATVVHLRRAFQPGDLVNAYLAIDASDDPDGRRAARVEADQERVLLNVVDVTPQCDWIAPALVKRGPVQIAITTSGESPFLARALRERLETTIGEEWGPFTALMGRMRRRLRRAGASGDAQQRAYRRLLRSRAPALLRAGDEAAAAALALTIEQSAQANDEAIPVGEVVLAGAGPGDPDLLTLAARAVLADADVVFHDALVGSDVLRLCGPRTRLVDVGKRSGRRSATQAGINASLIAAARAGYLVVR
;
A
#
# COMPACT_ATOMS: atom_id res chain seq x y z
N VAL A 1 3.40 -23.94 -21.19
CA VAL A 1 4.20 -23.70 -19.99
C VAL A 1 3.24 -23.13 -18.96
N ASN A 2 2.87 -23.90 -17.93
CA ASN A 2 2.08 -23.35 -16.82
C ASN A 2 2.96 -22.32 -16.13
N ALA A 3 2.58 -21.05 -16.18
CA ALA A 3 3.23 -20.00 -15.41
C ALA A 3 3.12 -20.37 -13.93
N SER A 4 4.24 -20.44 -13.23
CA SER A 4 4.24 -20.69 -11.77
C SER A 4 3.48 -19.58 -11.08
N THR A 5 2.41 -19.92 -10.38
CA THR A 5 1.59 -18.95 -9.64
C THR A 5 2.11 -18.87 -8.21
N TYR A 6 2.78 -17.76 -7.87
CA TYR A 6 3.25 -17.51 -6.51
C TYR A 6 2.16 -16.84 -5.67
N TYR A 7 2.00 -17.30 -4.43
CA TYR A 7 1.11 -16.69 -3.47
C TYR A 7 1.87 -15.62 -2.66
N PRO A 8 1.43 -14.34 -2.66
CA PRO A 8 2.14 -13.28 -1.95
C PRO A 8 1.90 -13.39 -0.44
N ILE A 9 2.98 -13.51 0.30
CA ILE A 9 2.98 -13.53 1.77
C ILE A 9 4.08 -12.63 2.33
N ALA A 10 3.89 -12.16 3.56
CA ALA A 10 4.94 -11.54 4.36
C ALA A 10 5.38 -12.51 5.45
N LEU A 11 6.65 -12.91 5.42
CA LEU A 11 7.22 -13.83 6.39
C LEU A 11 7.78 -13.07 7.60
N ASN A 12 7.49 -13.55 8.80
CA ASN A 12 8.17 -13.09 10.00
C ASN A 12 9.47 -13.89 10.15
N LEU A 13 10.59 -13.22 9.91
CA LEU A 13 11.93 -13.82 10.00
C LEU A 13 12.63 -13.55 11.34
N HIS A 14 11.96 -12.89 12.29
CA HIS A 14 12.55 -12.56 13.60
C HIS A 14 13.07 -13.83 14.28
N GLU A 15 14.38 -13.85 14.56
CA GLU A 15 15.12 -14.98 15.17
C GLU A 15 15.10 -16.29 14.37
N ARG A 16 14.58 -16.30 13.13
CA ARG A 16 14.61 -17.49 12.28
C ARG A 16 16.00 -17.68 11.68
N ARG A 17 16.51 -18.91 11.73
CA ARG A 17 17.76 -19.28 11.06
C ARG A 17 17.54 -19.24 9.55
N CYS A 18 18.28 -18.37 8.85
CA CYS A 18 18.30 -18.30 7.40
C CYS A 18 19.71 -18.55 6.90
N VAL A 19 19.85 -19.25 5.78
CA VAL A 19 21.13 -19.58 5.18
C VAL A 19 21.29 -18.85 3.85
N VAL A 20 22.47 -18.29 3.60
CA VAL A 20 22.84 -17.73 2.30
C VAL A 20 24.10 -18.43 1.82
N LEU A 21 24.03 -18.99 0.61
CA LEU A 21 25.13 -19.68 -0.05
C LEU A 21 25.76 -18.74 -1.10
N GLY A 22 27.07 -18.70 -1.14
CA GLY A 22 27.85 -17.96 -2.14
C GLY A 22 28.76 -16.90 -1.56
N ASP A 23 29.82 -16.59 -2.29
CA ASP A 23 30.81 -15.55 -1.96
C ASP A 23 30.81 -14.46 -3.04
N THR A 24 29.63 -13.85 -3.25
CA THR A 24 29.39 -12.82 -4.24
C THR A 24 28.81 -11.56 -3.59
N ALA A 25 28.97 -10.41 -4.23
CA ALA A 25 28.34 -9.18 -3.78
C ALA A 25 26.79 -9.32 -3.67
N LEU A 26 26.19 -10.15 -4.54
CA LEU A 26 24.77 -10.45 -4.49
C LEU A 26 24.40 -11.27 -3.25
N ALA A 27 25.23 -12.28 -2.88
CA ALA A 27 25.05 -13.04 -1.65
C ALA A 27 25.13 -12.13 -0.41
N ASP A 28 26.07 -11.17 -0.42
CA ASP A 28 26.18 -10.15 0.65
C ASP A 28 24.92 -9.30 0.77
N GLU A 29 24.39 -8.81 -0.36
CA GLU A 29 23.14 -8.04 -0.41
C GLU A 29 21.96 -8.86 0.16
N LYS A 30 21.81 -10.11 -0.26
CA LYS A 30 20.75 -11.00 0.23
C LYS A 30 20.88 -11.27 1.73
N ALA A 31 22.10 -11.54 2.22
CA ALA A 31 22.36 -11.74 3.63
C ALA A 31 22.04 -10.48 4.46
N ALA A 32 22.41 -9.30 3.97
CA ALA A 32 22.07 -8.02 4.61
C ALA A 32 20.55 -7.79 4.65
N GLY A 33 19.84 -8.08 3.57
CA GLY A 33 18.38 -7.97 3.49
C GLY A 33 17.66 -8.86 4.50
N LEU A 34 18.09 -10.11 4.65
CA LEU A 34 17.54 -11.03 5.65
C LEU A 34 17.81 -10.57 7.08
N ARG A 35 19.04 -10.08 7.38
CA ARG A 35 19.38 -9.50 8.70
C ARG A 35 18.52 -8.28 9.03
N ALA A 36 18.31 -7.42 8.06
CA ALA A 36 17.42 -6.25 8.21
C ALA A 36 15.97 -6.67 8.48
N GLY A 37 15.54 -7.86 8.05
CA GLY A 37 14.27 -8.50 8.36
C GLY A 37 14.22 -9.20 9.74
N GLY A 38 15.31 -9.15 10.52
CA GLY A 38 15.40 -9.76 11.86
C GLY A 38 15.83 -11.22 11.87
N ALA A 39 16.28 -11.79 10.75
CA ALA A 39 16.74 -13.16 10.67
C ALA A 39 18.12 -13.35 11.32
N THR A 40 18.35 -14.54 11.90
CA THR A 40 19.67 -15.05 12.25
C THR A 40 20.29 -15.65 11.00
N VAL A 41 21.21 -14.93 10.35
CA VAL A 41 21.76 -15.31 9.05
C VAL A 41 23.10 -16.01 9.18
N VAL A 42 23.16 -17.23 8.68
CA VAL A 42 24.40 -17.99 8.41
C VAL A 42 24.78 -17.76 6.95
N HIS A 43 25.87 -17.06 6.71
CA HIS A 43 26.36 -16.79 5.36
C HIS A 43 27.54 -17.68 5.06
N LEU A 44 27.37 -18.63 4.15
CA LEU A 44 28.38 -19.65 3.79
C LEU A 44 29.12 -19.20 2.52
N ARG A 45 30.33 -18.67 2.70
CA ARG A 45 31.21 -18.18 1.62
C ARG A 45 32.14 -19.33 1.11
N ARG A 46 31.58 -20.51 0.98
CA ARG A 46 32.26 -21.71 0.50
C ARG A 46 31.26 -22.56 -0.29
N ALA A 47 31.77 -23.58 -0.97
CA ALA A 47 30.92 -24.58 -1.60
C ALA A 47 29.98 -25.23 -0.57
N PHE A 48 28.77 -25.55 -1.03
CA PHE A 48 27.75 -26.24 -0.24
C PHE A 48 28.27 -27.59 0.29
N GLN A 49 27.91 -27.93 1.52
CA GLN A 49 28.16 -29.21 2.12
C GLN A 49 26.87 -29.78 2.72
N PRO A 50 26.66 -31.12 2.65
CA PRO A 50 25.53 -31.76 3.30
C PRO A 50 25.44 -31.39 4.79
N GLY A 51 24.25 -31.01 5.25
CA GLY A 51 23.98 -30.52 6.60
C GLY A 51 23.92 -28.99 6.73
N ASP A 52 24.29 -28.26 5.71
CA ASP A 52 24.29 -26.78 5.74
C ASP A 52 22.88 -26.17 5.95
N LEU A 53 21.85 -26.83 5.45
CA LEU A 53 20.46 -26.37 5.57
C LEU A 53 19.70 -26.96 6.77
N VAL A 54 20.29 -27.86 7.52
CA VAL A 54 19.64 -28.44 8.70
C VAL A 54 19.15 -27.37 9.66
N ASN A 55 17.89 -27.46 10.05
CA ASN A 55 17.20 -26.47 10.90
C ASN A 55 17.13 -25.04 10.31
N ALA A 56 17.37 -24.84 9.01
CA ALA A 56 17.10 -23.57 8.37
C ALA A 56 15.59 -23.40 8.12
N TYR A 57 15.11 -22.18 8.28
CA TYR A 57 13.73 -21.82 7.93
C TYR A 57 13.61 -21.42 6.46
N LEU A 58 14.67 -20.75 5.96
CA LEU A 58 14.73 -20.23 4.61
C LEU A 58 16.18 -20.21 4.14
N ALA A 59 16.40 -20.47 2.85
CA ALA A 59 17.72 -20.40 2.24
C ALA A 59 17.70 -19.61 0.94
N ILE A 60 18.81 -18.96 0.63
CA ILE A 60 19.08 -18.30 -0.65
C ILE A 60 20.40 -18.89 -1.19
N ASP A 61 20.34 -19.44 -2.39
CA ASP A 61 21.52 -19.82 -3.13
C ASP A 61 21.85 -18.73 -4.18
N ALA A 62 22.90 -17.98 -3.89
CA ALA A 62 23.49 -16.98 -4.76
C ALA A 62 24.93 -17.38 -5.16
N SER A 63 25.22 -18.68 -5.17
CA SER A 63 26.50 -19.25 -5.61
C SER A 63 26.54 -19.46 -7.12
N ASP A 64 27.76 -19.54 -7.66
CA ASP A 64 28.02 -19.93 -9.05
C ASP A 64 28.38 -21.43 -9.17
N ASP A 65 28.01 -22.26 -8.18
CA ASP A 65 28.30 -23.71 -8.11
C ASP A 65 27.06 -24.54 -8.51
N PRO A 66 26.98 -25.05 -9.75
CA PRO A 66 25.84 -25.85 -10.19
C PRO A 66 25.69 -27.21 -9.48
N ASP A 67 26.78 -27.81 -9.02
CA ASP A 67 26.76 -29.09 -8.31
C ASP A 67 26.30 -28.90 -6.87
N GLY A 68 26.85 -27.90 -6.19
CA GLY A 68 26.38 -27.50 -4.87
C GLY A 68 24.92 -27.08 -4.85
N ARG A 69 24.48 -26.36 -5.89
CA ARG A 69 23.07 -25.98 -6.06
C ARG A 69 22.13 -27.19 -6.13
N ARG A 70 22.49 -28.24 -6.91
CA ARG A 70 21.68 -29.46 -6.96
C ARG A 70 21.61 -30.16 -5.63
N ALA A 71 22.72 -30.24 -4.92
CA ALA A 71 22.79 -30.84 -3.57
C ALA A 71 21.97 -30.02 -2.57
N ALA A 72 22.08 -28.69 -2.59
CA ALA A 72 21.28 -27.79 -1.74
C ALA A 72 19.77 -27.93 -2.01
N ARG A 73 19.35 -28.08 -3.28
CA ARG A 73 17.93 -28.32 -3.60
C ARG A 73 17.43 -29.63 -2.98
N VAL A 74 18.19 -30.69 -3.11
CA VAL A 74 17.83 -32.02 -2.51
C VAL A 74 17.72 -31.93 -0.99
N GLU A 75 18.68 -31.29 -0.32
CA GLU A 75 18.61 -31.10 1.12
C GLU A 75 17.46 -30.17 1.55
N ALA A 76 17.21 -29.10 0.80
CA ALA A 76 16.10 -28.21 1.08
C ALA A 76 14.75 -28.94 1.03
N ASP A 77 14.55 -29.85 0.08
CA ASP A 77 13.35 -30.69 0.00
C ASP A 77 13.21 -31.63 1.20
N GLN A 78 14.31 -32.26 1.60
CA GLN A 78 14.36 -33.19 2.75
C GLN A 78 14.06 -32.47 4.08
N GLU A 79 14.71 -31.33 4.29
CA GLU A 79 14.60 -30.51 5.49
C GLU A 79 13.37 -29.56 5.46
N ARG A 80 12.63 -29.50 4.36
CA ARG A 80 11.48 -28.58 4.13
C ARG A 80 11.86 -27.11 4.28
N VAL A 81 13.04 -26.76 3.81
CA VAL A 81 13.55 -25.39 3.79
C VAL A 81 13.06 -24.68 2.55
N LEU A 82 12.50 -23.49 2.72
CA LEU A 82 12.10 -22.64 1.58
C LEU A 82 13.35 -22.12 0.86
N LEU A 83 13.65 -22.65 -0.32
CA LEU A 83 14.84 -22.29 -1.09
C LEU A 83 14.50 -21.31 -2.20
N ASN A 84 15.32 -20.26 -2.31
CA ASN A 84 15.40 -19.38 -3.49
C ASN A 84 16.76 -19.60 -4.17
N VAL A 85 16.76 -19.95 -5.44
CA VAL A 85 17.96 -20.05 -6.26
C VAL A 85 17.98 -18.85 -7.19
N VAL A 86 18.97 -17.99 -7.01
CA VAL A 86 19.05 -16.74 -7.78
C VAL A 86 19.18 -17.07 -9.28
N ASP A 87 18.39 -16.38 -10.09
CA ASP A 87 18.31 -16.51 -11.55
C ASP A 87 17.85 -17.88 -12.08
N VAL A 88 17.40 -18.80 -11.20
CA VAL A 88 16.91 -20.12 -11.59
C VAL A 88 15.49 -20.35 -11.03
N THR A 89 14.53 -19.62 -11.55
CA THR A 89 13.11 -19.65 -11.10
C THR A 89 12.51 -21.06 -10.97
N PRO A 90 12.77 -22.04 -11.85
CA PRO A 90 12.21 -23.40 -11.70
C PRO A 90 12.67 -24.16 -10.45
N GLN A 91 13.73 -23.70 -9.81
CA GLN A 91 14.27 -24.32 -8.58
C GLN A 91 13.92 -23.52 -7.31
N CYS A 92 13.01 -22.53 -7.43
CA CYS A 92 12.62 -21.67 -6.32
C CYS A 92 11.28 -22.07 -5.71
N ASP A 93 11.23 -22.25 -4.39
CA ASP A 93 9.98 -22.33 -3.64
C ASP A 93 9.35 -20.94 -3.46
N TRP A 94 10.15 -19.91 -3.49
CA TRP A 94 9.75 -18.51 -3.35
C TRP A 94 10.66 -17.61 -4.18
N ILE A 95 10.16 -16.42 -4.50
CA ILE A 95 10.93 -15.37 -5.20
C ILE A 95 10.95 -14.08 -4.37
N ALA A 96 12.08 -13.39 -4.40
CA ALA A 96 12.20 -12.09 -3.75
C ALA A 96 11.55 -11.01 -4.64
N PRO A 97 10.48 -10.32 -4.18
CA PRO A 97 9.86 -9.25 -4.95
C PRO A 97 10.71 -7.99 -4.96
N ALA A 98 10.49 -7.12 -5.93
CA ALA A 98 10.96 -5.74 -5.84
C ALA A 98 10.16 -5.01 -4.75
N LEU A 99 10.83 -4.28 -3.85
CA LEU A 99 10.22 -3.67 -2.66
C LEU A 99 10.30 -2.15 -2.70
N VAL A 100 9.17 -1.47 -2.47
CA VAL A 100 9.11 -0.10 -1.97
C VAL A 100 8.93 -0.15 -0.46
N LYS A 101 9.82 0.48 0.29
CA LYS A 101 9.82 0.43 1.75
C LYS A 101 9.78 1.84 2.34
N ARG A 102 8.78 2.09 3.20
CA ARG A 102 8.60 3.36 3.93
C ARG A 102 8.30 3.05 5.39
N GLY A 103 9.36 2.82 6.16
CA GLY A 103 9.21 2.31 7.52
C GLY A 103 8.45 0.97 7.54
N PRO A 104 7.32 0.86 8.28
CA PRO A 104 6.52 -0.35 8.34
C PRO A 104 5.67 -0.60 7.08
N VAL A 105 5.51 0.39 6.19
CA VAL A 105 4.80 0.21 4.92
C VAL A 105 5.72 -0.49 3.93
N GLN A 106 5.25 -1.59 3.36
CA GLN A 106 5.98 -2.34 2.34
C GLN A 106 5.04 -2.63 1.17
N ILE A 107 5.50 -2.37 -0.04
CA ILE A 107 4.80 -2.70 -1.28
C ILE A 107 5.69 -3.66 -2.05
N ALA A 108 5.25 -4.89 -2.18
CA ALA A 108 5.96 -5.93 -2.90
C ALA A 108 5.42 -6.04 -4.33
N ILE A 109 6.31 -6.04 -5.31
CA ILE A 109 5.99 -6.11 -6.73
C ILE A 109 6.63 -7.36 -7.29
N THR A 110 5.81 -8.25 -7.81
CA THR A 110 6.27 -9.46 -8.47
C THR A 110 5.66 -9.59 -9.86
N THR A 111 6.42 -10.14 -10.77
CA THR A 111 5.97 -10.53 -12.12
C THR A 111 6.06 -12.05 -12.28
N SER A 112 6.02 -12.80 -11.18
CA SER A 112 6.18 -14.27 -11.16
C SER A 112 7.45 -14.79 -11.86
N GLY A 113 8.50 -13.95 -11.88
CA GLY A 113 9.75 -14.28 -12.57
C GLY A 113 9.78 -13.92 -14.06
N GLU A 114 8.66 -13.51 -14.67
CA GLU A 114 8.56 -13.21 -16.11
C GLU A 114 9.39 -11.99 -16.52
N SER A 115 9.41 -10.93 -15.69
CA SER A 115 10.11 -9.69 -16.06
C SER A 115 10.67 -8.95 -14.84
N PRO A 116 11.89 -9.27 -14.41
CA PRO A 116 12.56 -8.51 -13.34
C PRO A 116 12.72 -7.03 -13.67
N PHE A 117 12.91 -6.69 -14.95
CA PHE A 117 12.98 -5.32 -15.45
C PHE A 117 11.67 -4.55 -15.17
N LEU A 118 10.52 -5.14 -15.50
CA LEU A 118 9.22 -4.50 -15.26
C LEU A 118 8.96 -4.31 -13.77
N ALA A 119 9.30 -5.31 -12.94
CA ALA A 119 9.16 -5.20 -11.48
C ALA A 119 9.98 -4.03 -10.93
N ARG A 120 11.22 -3.84 -11.43
CA ARG A 120 12.09 -2.72 -11.06
C ARG A 120 11.52 -1.37 -11.53
N ALA A 121 11.10 -1.26 -12.79
CA ALA A 121 10.52 -0.03 -13.33
C ALA A 121 9.26 0.40 -12.58
N LEU A 122 8.39 -0.55 -12.20
CA LEU A 122 7.21 -0.28 -11.38
C LEU A 122 7.60 0.16 -9.96
N ARG A 123 8.63 -0.44 -9.36
CA ARG A 123 9.16 -0.01 -8.07
C ARG A 123 9.61 1.45 -8.13
N GLU A 124 10.46 1.81 -9.09
CA GLU A 124 10.99 3.16 -9.26
C GLU A 124 9.85 4.18 -9.43
N ARG A 125 8.83 3.84 -10.22
CA ARG A 125 7.64 4.68 -10.38
C ARG A 125 6.83 4.85 -9.09
N LEU A 126 6.69 3.80 -8.30
CA LEU A 126 5.99 3.88 -7.01
C LEU A 126 6.81 4.64 -5.96
N GLU A 127 8.12 4.55 -5.97
CA GLU A 127 9.01 5.30 -5.07
C GLU A 127 8.85 6.82 -5.23
N THR A 128 8.51 7.31 -6.43
CA THR A 128 8.22 8.73 -6.66
C THR A 128 6.84 9.16 -6.16
N THR A 129 5.92 8.21 -6.02
CA THR A 129 4.52 8.48 -5.62
C THR A 129 4.30 8.26 -4.14
N ILE A 130 4.96 7.26 -3.57
CA ILE A 130 4.85 6.88 -2.16
C ILE A 130 6.05 7.47 -1.41
N GLY A 131 5.84 8.64 -0.79
CA GLY A 131 6.90 9.37 -0.09
C GLY A 131 7.24 8.79 1.29
N GLU A 132 8.30 9.33 1.90
CA GLU A 132 8.80 8.86 3.20
C GLU A 132 7.83 9.14 4.36
N GLU A 133 6.92 10.11 4.21
CA GLU A 133 5.90 10.47 5.18
C GLU A 133 4.97 9.31 5.58
N TRP A 134 4.82 8.31 4.73
CA TRP A 134 3.94 7.16 5.00
C TRP A 134 4.44 6.27 6.13
N GLY A 135 5.75 6.27 6.40
CA GLY A 135 6.33 5.60 7.57
C GLY A 135 5.80 6.17 8.88
N PRO A 136 6.12 7.43 9.22
CA PRO A 136 5.63 8.08 10.43
C PRO A 136 4.10 8.22 10.46
N PHE A 137 3.43 8.36 9.29
CA PHE A 137 1.96 8.37 9.21
C PHE A 137 1.37 7.03 9.68
N THR A 138 1.95 5.91 9.30
CA THR A 138 1.52 4.58 9.76
C THR A 138 1.65 4.45 11.28
N ALA A 139 2.74 4.95 11.85
CA ALA A 139 2.92 4.98 13.30
C ALA A 139 1.86 5.86 13.99
N LEU A 140 1.52 7.01 13.39
CA LEU A 140 0.48 7.91 13.87
C LEU A 140 -0.90 7.23 13.87
N MET A 141 -1.27 6.61 12.75
CA MET A 141 -2.50 5.81 12.61
C MET A 141 -2.56 4.67 13.63
N GLY A 142 -1.45 3.99 13.86
CA GLY A 142 -1.36 2.93 14.86
C GLY A 142 -1.59 3.42 16.27
N ARG A 143 -1.05 4.60 16.63
CA ARG A 143 -1.30 5.23 17.95
C ARG A 143 -2.78 5.59 18.11
N MET A 144 -3.38 6.24 17.13
CA MET A 144 -4.82 6.57 17.11
C MET A 144 -5.68 5.31 17.28
N ARG A 145 -5.40 4.25 16.49
CA ARG A 145 -6.14 2.98 16.58
C ARG A 145 -6.13 2.41 17.99
N ARG A 146 -4.96 2.37 18.64
CA ARG A 146 -4.85 1.85 20.02
C ARG A 146 -5.65 2.67 21.03
N ARG A 147 -5.64 4.01 20.91
CA ARG A 147 -6.37 4.90 21.81
C ARG A 147 -7.88 4.77 21.62
N LEU A 148 -8.37 4.82 20.38
CA LEU A 148 -9.79 4.66 20.08
C LEU A 148 -10.34 3.31 20.57
N ARG A 149 -9.58 2.23 20.41
CA ARG A 149 -9.96 0.91 20.95
C ARG A 149 -10.03 0.88 22.46
N ARG A 150 -9.05 1.47 23.16
CA ARG A 150 -9.06 1.57 24.62
C ARG A 150 -10.22 2.40 25.14
N ALA A 151 -10.62 3.42 24.41
CA ALA A 151 -11.77 4.26 24.73
C ALA A 151 -13.13 3.63 24.38
N GLY A 152 -13.16 2.41 23.80
CA GLY A 152 -14.41 1.72 23.45
C GLY A 152 -15.14 2.32 22.25
N ALA A 153 -14.47 3.11 21.42
CA ALA A 153 -15.07 3.70 20.24
C ALA A 153 -15.64 2.63 19.29
N SER A 154 -16.84 2.85 18.75
CA SER A 154 -17.49 1.92 17.82
C SER A 154 -16.66 1.74 16.54
N GLY A 155 -16.86 0.62 15.83
CA GLY A 155 -16.16 0.35 14.57
C GLY A 155 -16.35 1.47 13.54
N ASP A 156 -17.57 2.02 13.46
CA ASP A 156 -17.89 3.13 12.55
C ASP A 156 -17.20 4.42 12.95
N ALA A 157 -17.15 4.76 14.24
CA ALA A 157 -16.41 5.92 14.74
C ALA A 157 -14.92 5.80 14.44
N GLN A 158 -14.33 4.61 14.65
CA GLN A 158 -12.94 4.34 14.29
C GLN A 158 -12.70 4.54 12.79
N GLN A 159 -13.54 3.97 11.92
CA GLN A 159 -13.41 4.10 10.47
C GLN A 159 -13.53 5.56 10.00
N ARG A 160 -14.47 6.33 10.58
CA ARG A 160 -14.58 7.77 10.30
C ARG A 160 -13.31 8.52 10.69
N ALA A 161 -12.78 8.26 11.88
CA ALA A 161 -11.54 8.90 12.35
C ALA A 161 -10.34 8.58 11.45
N TYR A 162 -10.20 7.32 11.02
CA TYR A 162 -9.11 6.92 10.13
C TYR A 162 -9.20 7.60 8.76
N ARG A 163 -10.38 7.64 8.15
CA ARG A 163 -10.59 8.35 6.88
C ARG A 163 -10.29 9.84 7.02
N ARG A 164 -10.75 10.47 8.10
CA ARG A 164 -10.51 11.89 8.37
C ARG A 164 -9.03 12.19 8.51
N LEU A 165 -8.27 11.36 9.25
CA LEU A 165 -6.83 11.54 9.39
C LEU A 165 -6.10 11.35 8.06
N LEU A 166 -6.46 10.31 7.30
CA LEU A 166 -5.87 10.03 5.98
C LEU A 166 -6.05 11.18 5.00
N ARG A 167 -7.23 11.83 5.01
CA ARG A 167 -7.59 12.95 4.12
C ARG A 167 -7.20 14.32 4.66
N SER A 168 -6.72 14.39 5.89
CA SER A 168 -6.28 15.64 6.50
C SER A 168 -4.93 16.09 5.95
N ARG A 169 -4.48 17.27 6.40
CA ARG A 169 -3.12 17.72 6.11
C ARG A 169 -2.01 16.95 6.87
N ALA A 170 -2.35 15.93 7.65
CA ALA A 170 -1.35 15.19 8.43
C ALA A 170 -0.23 14.56 7.56
N PRO A 171 -0.51 13.92 6.39
CA PRO A 171 0.58 13.47 5.52
C PRO A 171 1.49 14.60 5.02
N ALA A 172 0.92 15.76 4.69
CA ALA A 172 1.70 16.92 4.24
C ALA A 172 2.57 17.50 5.37
N LEU A 173 2.05 17.57 6.60
CA LEU A 173 2.82 17.99 7.78
C LEU A 173 4.00 17.06 8.04
N LEU A 174 3.78 15.74 7.97
CA LEU A 174 4.84 14.74 8.13
C LEU A 174 5.90 14.83 7.02
N ARG A 175 5.49 15.11 5.79
CA ARG A 175 6.42 15.37 4.67
C ARG A 175 7.27 16.61 4.91
N ALA A 176 6.71 17.63 5.57
CA ALA A 176 7.44 18.82 5.98
C ALA A 176 8.27 18.64 7.28
N GLY A 177 8.24 17.47 7.91
CA GLY A 177 8.93 17.20 9.17
C GLY A 177 8.21 17.69 10.44
N ASP A 178 6.99 18.20 10.31
CA ASP A 178 6.20 18.70 11.45
C ASP A 178 5.36 17.58 12.09
N GLU A 179 6.04 16.69 12.79
CA GLU A 179 5.41 15.56 13.50
C GLU A 179 4.51 16.05 14.64
N ALA A 180 4.85 17.17 15.27
CA ALA A 180 4.08 17.70 16.40
C ALA A 180 2.70 18.19 15.95
N ALA A 181 2.64 18.97 14.87
CA ALA A 181 1.37 19.43 14.30
C ALA A 181 0.51 18.26 13.76
N ALA A 182 1.14 17.26 13.15
CA ALA A 182 0.44 16.06 12.68
C ALA A 182 -0.16 15.27 13.86
N ALA A 183 0.57 15.14 14.97
CA ALA A 183 0.11 14.47 16.18
C ALA A 183 -1.03 15.24 16.86
N ALA A 184 -0.94 16.57 16.95
CA ALA A 184 -2.00 17.41 17.51
C ALA A 184 -3.30 17.30 16.71
N LEU A 185 -3.19 17.30 15.36
CA LEU A 185 -4.33 17.11 14.48
C LEU A 185 -4.99 15.74 14.69
N ALA A 186 -4.18 14.67 14.82
CA ALA A 186 -4.69 13.34 15.09
C ALA A 186 -5.43 13.26 16.43
N LEU A 187 -4.93 13.94 17.48
CA LEU A 187 -5.60 14.01 18.78
C LEU A 187 -6.95 14.72 18.69
N THR A 188 -7.04 15.83 17.97
CA THR A 188 -8.29 16.55 17.76
C THR A 188 -9.34 15.65 17.06
N ILE A 189 -8.92 14.91 16.02
CA ILE A 189 -9.80 13.98 15.32
C ILE A 189 -10.27 12.84 16.22
N GLU A 190 -9.37 12.33 17.07
CA GLU A 190 -9.65 11.26 18.02
C GLU A 190 -10.68 11.69 19.08
N GLN A 191 -10.49 12.89 19.67
CA GLN A 191 -11.40 13.45 20.67
C GLN A 191 -12.81 13.62 20.10
N SER A 192 -12.93 14.13 18.87
CA SER A 192 -14.20 14.24 18.18
C SER A 192 -14.90 12.88 17.97
N ALA A 193 -14.12 11.85 17.65
CA ALA A 193 -14.66 10.50 17.45
C ALA A 193 -15.12 9.84 18.76
N GLN A 194 -14.49 10.18 19.90
CA GLN A 194 -14.86 9.68 21.22
C GLN A 194 -16.10 10.37 21.79
N ALA A 195 -16.25 11.68 21.53
CA ALA A 195 -17.36 12.46 22.04
C ALA A 195 -18.69 12.11 21.36
N ASN A 196 -18.70 11.23 20.36
CA ASN A 196 -19.86 10.97 19.47
C ASN A 196 -20.45 12.29 18.91
N ASP A 197 -19.57 13.28 18.74
CA ASP A 197 -19.94 14.64 18.35
C ASP A 197 -20.28 14.62 16.84
N GLU A 198 -21.57 14.38 16.55
CA GLU A 198 -22.11 14.49 15.18
C GLU A 198 -22.06 15.93 14.65
N ALA A 199 -21.78 16.90 15.52
CA ALA A 199 -21.77 18.33 15.17
C ALA A 199 -20.54 18.75 14.35
N ILE A 200 -19.46 17.98 14.33
CA ILE A 200 -18.32 18.26 13.45
C ILE A 200 -18.55 17.56 12.13
N PRO A 201 -18.73 18.27 11.02
CA PRO A 201 -18.89 17.68 9.69
C PRO A 201 -17.68 16.77 9.40
N VAL A 202 -17.91 15.48 9.33
CA VAL A 202 -16.83 14.48 9.12
C VAL A 202 -16.46 14.40 7.63
N GLY A 203 -17.31 14.92 6.78
CA GLY A 203 -17.15 14.94 5.33
C GLY A 203 -16.79 16.32 4.80
N GLU A 204 -16.45 16.34 3.53
CA GLU A 204 -16.01 17.53 2.81
C GLU A 204 -16.71 17.58 1.46
N VAL A 205 -17.04 18.78 0.98
CA VAL A 205 -17.48 19.01 -0.39
C VAL A 205 -16.39 19.76 -1.12
N VAL A 206 -15.86 19.14 -2.17
CA VAL A 206 -14.87 19.75 -3.06
C VAL A 206 -15.52 20.06 -4.40
N LEU A 207 -15.36 21.29 -4.85
CA LEU A 207 -15.76 21.68 -6.20
C LEU A 207 -14.54 21.54 -7.12
N ALA A 208 -14.64 20.68 -8.12
CA ALA A 208 -13.57 20.40 -9.06
C ALA A 208 -14.00 20.70 -10.49
N GLY A 209 -13.20 21.47 -11.21
CA GLY A 209 -13.40 21.67 -12.65
C GLY A 209 -13.01 20.40 -13.43
N ALA A 210 -13.89 19.93 -14.31
CA ALA A 210 -13.66 18.74 -15.13
C ALA A 210 -12.86 19.00 -16.41
N GLY A 211 -12.49 20.25 -16.69
CA GLY A 211 -11.80 20.63 -17.92
C GLY A 211 -12.66 20.44 -19.17
N PRO A 212 -12.05 20.45 -20.37
CA PRO A 212 -12.76 20.33 -21.64
C PRO A 212 -13.14 18.89 -22.01
N GLY A 213 -12.86 17.90 -21.15
CA GLY A 213 -13.22 16.49 -21.36
C GLY A 213 -12.03 15.54 -21.45
N ASP A 214 -10.83 16.04 -21.73
CA ASP A 214 -9.60 15.26 -21.71
C ASP A 214 -9.12 15.10 -20.27
N PRO A 215 -8.99 13.85 -19.73
CA PRO A 215 -8.54 13.61 -18.38
C PRO A 215 -7.09 14.07 -18.12
N ASP A 216 -6.26 14.19 -19.15
CA ASP A 216 -4.88 14.65 -19.01
C ASP A 216 -4.78 16.18 -18.79
N LEU A 217 -5.87 16.91 -19.06
CA LEU A 217 -5.99 18.35 -18.80
C LEU A 217 -6.57 18.69 -17.42
N LEU A 218 -6.84 17.67 -16.59
CA LEU A 218 -7.22 17.90 -15.20
C LEU A 218 -6.02 18.41 -14.40
N THR A 219 -6.30 19.29 -13.43
CA THR A 219 -5.28 19.61 -12.44
C THR A 219 -4.92 18.38 -11.60
N LEU A 220 -3.68 18.29 -11.12
CA LEU A 220 -3.26 17.21 -10.22
C LEU A 220 -4.17 17.11 -8.97
N ALA A 221 -4.62 18.26 -8.45
CA ALA A 221 -5.54 18.32 -7.31
C ALA A 221 -6.92 17.73 -7.65
N ALA A 222 -7.49 18.07 -8.82
CA ALA A 222 -8.76 17.50 -9.26
C ALA A 222 -8.68 15.99 -9.46
N ARG A 223 -7.60 15.51 -10.07
CA ARG A 223 -7.36 14.08 -10.26
C ARG A 223 -7.23 13.34 -8.93
N ALA A 224 -6.49 13.89 -7.99
CA ALA A 224 -6.31 13.28 -6.66
C ALA A 224 -7.64 13.19 -5.90
N VAL A 225 -8.42 14.28 -5.88
CA VAL A 225 -9.70 14.29 -5.15
C VAL A 225 -10.74 13.36 -5.79
N LEU A 226 -10.75 13.21 -7.12
CA LEU A 226 -11.63 12.27 -7.82
C LEU A 226 -11.28 10.81 -7.46
N ALA A 227 -9.99 10.47 -7.40
CA ALA A 227 -9.54 9.13 -7.03
C ALA A 227 -9.93 8.75 -5.59
N ASP A 228 -9.97 9.73 -4.68
CA ASP A 228 -10.27 9.54 -3.26
C ASP A 228 -11.75 9.76 -2.90
N ALA A 229 -12.57 10.24 -3.84
CA ALA A 229 -13.96 10.58 -3.59
C ALA A 229 -14.81 9.37 -3.16
N ASP A 230 -15.68 9.54 -2.16
CA ASP A 230 -16.71 8.57 -1.84
C ASP A 230 -17.94 8.73 -2.76
N VAL A 231 -18.27 9.98 -3.11
CA VAL A 231 -19.40 10.32 -3.98
C VAL A 231 -19.00 11.44 -4.92
N VAL A 232 -19.25 11.25 -6.20
CA VAL A 232 -19.08 12.30 -7.23
C VAL A 232 -20.43 12.64 -7.82
N PHE A 233 -20.83 13.90 -7.67
CA PHE A 233 -22.01 14.45 -8.33
C PHE A 233 -21.55 15.12 -9.62
N HIS A 234 -21.93 14.58 -10.76
CA HIS A 234 -21.54 15.10 -12.07
C HIS A 234 -22.74 15.47 -12.92
N ASP A 235 -22.55 16.36 -13.86
CA ASP A 235 -23.54 16.65 -14.90
C ASP A 235 -23.28 15.85 -16.17
N ALA A 236 -24.14 16.00 -17.17
CA ALA A 236 -24.06 15.29 -18.43
C ALA A 236 -22.87 15.73 -19.32
N LEU A 237 -22.19 16.83 -18.97
CA LEU A 237 -21.04 17.35 -19.74
C LEU A 237 -19.74 16.69 -19.35
N VAL A 238 -19.68 16.04 -18.18
CA VAL A 238 -18.48 15.33 -17.72
C VAL A 238 -18.32 14.03 -18.50
N GLY A 239 -17.25 13.92 -19.24
CA GLY A 239 -16.95 12.75 -20.07
C GLY A 239 -16.69 11.49 -19.24
N SER A 240 -17.02 10.33 -19.83
CA SER A 240 -16.77 9.01 -19.20
C SER A 240 -15.30 8.79 -18.82
N ASP A 241 -14.37 9.38 -19.55
CA ASP A 241 -12.94 9.24 -19.34
C ASP A 241 -12.48 9.90 -18.05
N VAL A 242 -13.06 11.07 -17.72
CA VAL A 242 -12.85 11.74 -16.45
C VAL A 242 -13.46 10.91 -15.30
N LEU A 243 -14.66 10.36 -15.49
CA LEU A 243 -15.31 9.54 -14.46
C LEU A 243 -14.58 8.23 -14.19
N ARG A 244 -13.82 7.69 -15.14
CA ARG A 244 -12.95 6.51 -14.94
C ARG A 244 -11.76 6.76 -14.00
N LEU A 245 -11.43 8.02 -13.71
CA LEU A 245 -10.41 8.37 -12.72
C LEU A 245 -10.90 8.24 -11.27
N CYS A 246 -12.21 8.10 -11.09
CA CYS A 246 -12.79 7.88 -9.76
C CYS A 246 -12.38 6.50 -9.22
N GLY A 247 -12.24 6.43 -7.90
CA GLY A 247 -11.91 5.18 -7.23
C GLY A 247 -12.96 4.07 -7.46
N PRO A 248 -12.59 2.78 -7.37
CA PRO A 248 -13.49 1.66 -7.69
C PRO A 248 -14.71 1.55 -6.75
N ARG A 249 -14.71 2.26 -5.63
CA ARG A 249 -15.84 2.32 -4.68
C ARG A 249 -16.59 3.65 -4.71
N THR A 250 -16.18 4.57 -5.58
CA THR A 250 -16.83 5.87 -5.70
C THR A 250 -18.25 5.73 -6.26
N ARG A 251 -19.22 6.31 -5.57
CA ARG A 251 -20.59 6.38 -6.04
C ARG A 251 -20.74 7.57 -6.99
N LEU A 252 -21.07 7.32 -8.25
CA LEU A 252 -21.36 8.34 -9.24
C LEU A 252 -22.85 8.70 -9.21
N VAL A 253 -23.17 10.00 -9.16
CA VAL A 253 -24.52 10.53 -9.12
C VAL A 253 -24.67 11.54 -10.26
N ASP A 254 -25.44 11.18 -11.28
CA ASP A 254 -25.77 12.07 -12.39
C ASP A 254 -26.85 13.09 -11.94
N VAL A 255 -26.48 14.35 -11.91
CA VAL A 255 -27.36 15.48 -11.59
C VAL A 255 -27.60 16.39 -12.81
N GLY A 256 -27.18 15.92 -14.00
CA GLY A 256 -27.33 16.65 -15.27
C GLY A 256 -28.78 16.81 -15.67
N LYS A 257 -29.06 17.89 -16.38
CA LYS A 257 -30.35 18.13 -16.99
C LYS A 257 -30.48 17.27 -18.24
N ARG A 258 -31.39 16.30 -18.24
CA ARG A 258 -31.78 15.57 -19.46
C ARG A 258 -33.12 16.04 -19.93
N SER A 259 -33.24 16.33 -21.23
CA SER A 259 -34.53 16.68 -21.88
C SER A 259 -35.57 15.58 -21.58
N GLY A 260 -36.71 15.97 -20.99
CA GLY A 260 -37.83 15.05 -20.73
C GLY A 260 -37.88 14.39 -19.34
N ARG A 261 -36.91 14.62 -18.44
CA ARG A 261 -37.00 14.17 -17.02
C ARG A 261 -36.99 15.41 -16.08
N ARG A 262 -37.65 15.26 -14.90
CA ARG A 262 -37.55 16.28 -13.83
C ARG A 262 -36.06 16.40 -13.46
N SER A 263 -35.42 17.51 -13.88
CA SER A 263 -34.03 17.82 -13.47
C SER A 263 -34.03 18.17 -11.99
N ALA A 264 -32.98 17.72 -11.29
CA ALA A 264 -32.76 18.16 -9.91
C ALA A 264 -32.64 19.70 -9.89
N THR A 265 -33.31 20.34 -8.95
CA THR A 265 -33.12 21.78 -8.72
C THR A 265 -31.77 22.03 -8.09
N GLN A 266 -31.19 23.20 -8.31
CA GLN A 266 -29.90 23.54 -7.66
C GLN A 266 -29.98 23.40 -6.13
N ALA A 267 -31.10 23.78 -5.53
CA ALA A 267 -31.34 23.61 -4.11
C ALA A 267 -31.34 22.12 -3.68
N GLY A 268 -31.94 21.23 -4.50
CA GLY A 268 -31.94 19.79 -4.26
C GLY A 268 -30.55 19.16 -4.39
N ILE A 269 -29.78 19.64 -5.39
CA ILE A 269 -28.37 19.21 -5.54
C ILE A 269 -27.57 19.63 -4.31
N ASN A 270 -27.65 20.89 -3.90
CA ASN A 270 -26.94 21.40 -2.73
C ASN A 270 -27.32 20.65 -1.44
N ALA A 271 -28.63 20.36 -1.25
CA ALA A 271 -29.10 19.58 -0.11
C ALA A 271 -28.49 18.17 -0.10
N SER A 272 -28.38 17.51 -1.28
CA SER A 272 -27.77 16.18 -1.41
C SER A 272 -26.26 16.19 -1.12
N LEU A 273 -25.53 17.21 -1.61
CA LEU A 273 -24.11 17.40 -1.30
C LEU A 273 -23.88 17.56 0.20
N ILE A 274 -24.66 18.43 0.85
CA ILE A 274 -24.58 18.68 2.29
C ILE A 274 -24.93 17.43 3.10
N ALA A 275 -25.99 16.72 2.71
CA ALA A 275 -26.36 15.48 3.38
C ALA A 275 -25.28 14.42 3.28
N ALA A 276 -24.66 14.24 2.12
CA ALA A 276 -23.57 13.30 1.94
C ALA A 276 -22.33 13.70 2.77
N ALA A 277 -21.97 14.98 2.80
CA ALA A 277 -20.88 15.47 3.62
C ALA A 277 -21.15 15.30 5.12
N ARG A 278 -22.38 15.58 5.59
CA ARG A 278 -22.78 15.33 6.99
C ARG A 278 -22.74 13.85 7.36
N ALA A 279 -22.95 12.96 6.38
CA ALA A 279 -22.77 11.52 6.57
C ALA A 279 -21.29 11.07 6.56
N GLY A 280 -20.36 12.00 6.44
CA GLY A 280 -18.93 11.73 6.54
C GLY A 280 -18.24 11.39 5.22
N TYR A 281 -18.87 11.64 4.08
CA TYR A 281 -18.30 11.35 2.77
C TYR A 281 -17.44 12.51 2.24
N LEU A 282 -16.37 12.17 1.51
CA LEU A 282 -15.72 13.10 0.60
C LEU A 282 -16.56 13.19 -0.67
N VAL A 283 -17.18 14.34 -0.85
CA VAL A 283 -18.10 14.62 -1.95
C VAL A 283 -17.40 15.51 -2.95
N VAL A 284 -17.40 15.12 -4.21
CA VAL A 284 -16.89 15.96 -5.31
C VAL A 284 -18.04 16.38 -6.20
N ARG A 285 -18.00 17.67 -6.61
CA ARG A 285 -18.94 18.26 -7.55
C ARG A 285 -18.19 18.93 -8.70
#